data_3e669fa1f94e73df72c96bfdad35c5ac
#
_entry.id   3e669fa1f94e73df72c96bfdad35c5ac
#
_cell.length_a   1.000
_cell.length_b   1.000
_cell.length_c   1.000
_cell.angle_alpha   90.00
_cell.angle_beta   90.00
_cell.angle_gamma   90.00
#
_symmetry.space_group_name_H-M   'P 1'
#
loop_
_entity.id
_entity.type
_entity.pdbx_description
1 polymer ?
#
loop_
_entity_poly.entity_id
_entity_poly.type
_entity_poly.pdbx_seq_one_letter_code
_entity_poly.pdbx_strand_id
1 'polypeptide(L)'
;MSLLTPLIWILILLPIILLALIKSEKGQLKYLGFFILYFLADCYIQQLSKQFISIEFMGLKFSWVGKILSLLMSLTIIYAVSKSNRQEIGFTTKTNAKKQVIIGLLFFFGFLFFDLIFKMILFPKGGAFDLETFAFQATLPGLTEELAFRGIGLWLLEKAFPPKWTFKGIKFGWGFIMVTVLFGLAHGVFLTANHELKFDLITIVYLSLISSLSVGVLRKFSGNLIYPILGHNTINIMNAIIRIL
;
A
#
# COMPACT_ATOMS: atom_id res chain seq x y z
N MET A 1 -14.48 -9.69 -8.23
CA MET A 1 -13.35 -10.38 -7.54
C MET A 1 -13.96 -11.26 -6.46
N SER A 2 -13.49 -12.49 -6.31
CA SER A 2 -13.99 -13.42 -5.29
C SER A 2 -13.56 -12.97 -3.88
N LEU A 3 -14.41 -13.21 -2.85
CA LEU A 3 -14.09 -12.99 -1.44
C LEU A 3 -12.89 -13.82 -0.96
N LEU A 4 -12.53 -14.88 -1.68
CA LEU A 4 -11.36 -15.71 -1.39
C LEU A 4 -10.03 -15.07 -1.81
N THR A 5 -10.04 -14.06 -2.68
CA THR A 5 -8.83 -13.47 -3.25
C THR A 5 -7.85 -12.93 -2.17
N PRO A 6 -8.27 -12.21 -1.11
CA PRO A 6 -7.35 -11.76 -0.06
C PRO A 6 -6.68 -12.91 0.70
N LEU A 7 -7.36 -14.04 0.87
CA LEU A 7 -6.76 -15.23 1.46
C LEU A 7 -5.67 -15.83 0.57
N ILE A 8 -5.87 -15.83 -0.74
CA ILE A 8 -4.88 -16.30 -1.71
C ILE A 8 -3.61 -15.43 -1.63
N TRP A 9 -3.74 -14.11 -1.50
CA TRP A 9 -2.57 -13.23 -1.31
C TRP A 9 -1.76 -13.58 -0.07
N ILE A 10 -2.43 -13.86 1.06
CA ILE A 10 -1.76 -14.30 2.29
C ILE A 10 -1.08 -15.66 2.08
N LEU A 11 -1.73 -16.61 1.38
CA LEU A 11 -1.14 -17.93 1.09
C LEU A 11 0.11 -17.79 0.19
N ILE A 12 0.09 -16.93 -0.83
CA ILE A 12 1.26 -16.66 -1.68
C ILE A 12 2.38 -16.00 -0.88
N LEU A 13 2.05 -15.17 0.12
CA LEU A 13 3.03 -14.54 1.00
C LEU A 13 3.64 -15.51 2.02
N LEU A 14 3.01 -16.67 2.25
CA LEU A 14 3.41 -17.63 3.28
C LEU A 14 4.88 -18.06 3.24
N PRO A 15 5.53 -18.32 2.09
CA PRO A 15 6.97 -18.63 2.05
C PRO A 15 7.84 -17.50 2.66
N ILE A 16 7.48 -16.23 2.43
CA ILE A 16 8.22 -15.09 3.00
C ILE A 16 7.97 -15.01 4.52
N ILE A 17 6.75 -15.28 4.97
CA ILE A 17 6.40 -15.35 6.40
C ILE A 17 7.20 -16.46 7.08
N LEU A 18 7.27 -17.66 6.48
CA LEU A 18 8.04 -18.79 7.03
C LEU A 18 9.54 -18.48 7.09
N LEU A 19 10.10 -17.86 6.06
CA LEU A 19 11.49 -17.40 6.08
C LEU A 19 11.73 -16.38 7.19
N ALA A 20 10.80 -15.44 7.41
CA ALA A 20 10.88 -14.49 8.50
C ALA A 20 10.83 -15.18 9.87
N LEU A 21 9.97 -16.18 10.06
CA LEU A 21 9.88 -16.97 11.30
C LEU A 21 11.20 -17.71 11.62
N ILE A 22 11.92 -18.15 10.58
CA ILE A 22 13.20 -18.87 10.75
C ILE A 22 14.37 -17.90 10.94
N LYS A 23 14.38 -16.77 10.25
CA LYS A 23 15.56 -15.89 10.10
C LYS A 23 15.52 -14.64 10.98
N SER A 24 14.37 -14.24 11.51
CA SER A 24 14.28 -13.06 12.37
C SER A 24 14.38 -13.41 13.86
N GLU A 25 14.80 -12.43 14.64
CA GLU A 25 14.59 -12.48 16.08
C GLU A 25 13.08 -12.54 16.38
N LYS A 26 12.71 -13.33 17.36
CA LYS A 26 11.29 -13.50 17.70
C LYS A 26 10.77 -12.22 18.37
N GLY A 27 9.99 -11.47 17.66
CA GLY A 27 9.14 -10.43 18.20
C GLY A 27 7.87 -11.02 18.83
N GLN A 28 6.85 -10.21 18.94
CA GLN A 28 5.57 -10.65 19.48
C GLN A 28 4.67 -11.20 18.36
N LEU A 29 4.72 -12.49 18.09
CA LEU A 29 4.01 -13.16 16.98
C LEU A 29 2.49 -12.92 16.94
N LYS A 30 1.86 -12.54 18.07
CA LYS A 30 0.44 -12.13 18.08
C LYS A 30 0.16 -10.98 17.08
N TYR A 31 1.15 -10.12 16.83
CA TYR A 31 1.00 -9.02 15.86
C TYR A 31 0.94 -9.50 14.40
N LEU A 32 1.49 -10.68 14.09
CA LEU A 32 1.26 -11.30 12.77
C LEU A 32 -0.22 -11.69 12.61
N GLY A 33 -0.84 -12.26 13.65
CA GLY A 33 -2.28 -12.54 13.67
C GLY A 33 -3.11 -11.26 13.51
N PHE A 34 -2.76 -10.17 14.23
CA PHE A 34 -3.44 -8.89 14.08
C PHE A 34 -3.26 -8.29 12.70
N PHE A 35 -2.09 -8.43 12.07
CA PHE A 35 -1.87 -8.01 10.69
C PHE A 35 -2.80 -8.75 9.73
N ILE A 36 -2.88 -10.08 9.83
CA ILE A 36 -3.75 -10.88 8.95
C ILE A 36 -5.22 -10.47 9.14
N LEU A 37 -5.69 -10.36 10.38
CA LEU A 37 -7.06 -9.94 10.69
C LEU A 37 -7.36 -8.53 10.14
N TYR A 38 -6.47 -7.57 10.38
CA TYR A 38 -6.63 -6.21 9.89
C TYR A 38 -6.66 -6.17 8.36
N PHE A 39 -5.71 -6.83 7.70
CA PHE A 39 -5.61 -6.85 6.24
C PHE A 39 -6.85 -7.47 5.59
N LEU A 40 -7.32 -8.61 6.12
CA LEU A 40 -8.55 -9.24 5.64
C LEU A 40 -9.78 -8.35 5.88
N ALA A 41 -9.90 -7.74 7.07
CA ALA A 41 -10.99 -6.82 7.37
C ALA A 41 -11.01 -5.63 6.41
N ASP A 42 -9.85 -5.03 6.12
CA ASP A 42 -9.73 -3.93 5.17
C ASP A 42 -10.18 -4.33 3.76
N CYS A 43 -9.70 -5.49 3.28
CA CYS A 43 -10.09 -6.02 1.98
C CYS A 43 -11.60 -6.32 1.91
N TYR A 44 -12.16 -6.95 2.95
CA TYR A 44 -13.58 -7.31 2.96
C TYR A 44 -14.49 -6.09 3.07
N ILE A 45 -14.16 -5.09 3.88
CA ILE A 45 -14.91 -3.83 3.95
C ILE A 45 -14.97 -3.18 2.56
N GLN A 46 -13.85 -3.09 1.85
CA GLN A 46 -13.82 -2.51 0.52
C GLN A 46 -14.59 -3.35 -0.51
N GLN A 47 -14.58 -4.67 -0.39
CA GLN A 47 -15.24 -5.56 -1.34
C GLN A 47 -16.75 -5.67 -1.07
N LEU A 48 -17.18 -5.81 0.20
CA LEU A 48 -18.59 -5.90 0.57
C LEU A 48 -19.32 -4.58 0.31
N SER A 49 -18.65 -3.44 0.51
CA SER A 49 -19.26 -2.14 0.19
C SER A 49 -19.67 -2.01 -1.27
N LYS A 50 -18.93 -2.66 -2.20
CA LYS A 50 -19.29 -2.69 -3.62
C LYS A 50 -20.53 -3.55 -3.91
N GLN A 51 -20.80 -4.54 -3.07
CA GLN A 51 -21.96 -5.44 -3.24
C GLN A 51 -23.24 -4.86 -2.63
N PHE A 52 -23.13 -4.19 -1.49
CA PHE A 52 -24.28 -3.70 -0.73
C PHE A 52 -24.65 -2.24 -1.02
N ILE A 53 -23.69 -1.44 -1.44
CA ILE A 53 -23.89 -0.04 -1.79
C ILE A 53 -23.60 0.07 -3.27
N SER A 54 -24.67 0.01 -4.09
CA SER A 54 -24.49 0.06 -5.53
C SER A 54 -23.81 1.37 -5.91
N ILE A 55 -22.72 1.27 -6.65
CA ILE A 55 -21.99 2.41 -7.20
C ILE A 55 -22.93 3.25 -8.09
N GLU A 56 -23.91 2.59 -8.70
CA GLU A 56 -24.97 3.18 -9.51
C GLU A 56 -25.86 4.18 -8.75
N PHE A 57 -25.98 4.06 -7.42
CA PHE A 57 -26.78 4.99 -6.62
C PHE A 57 -26.34 6.47 -6.76
N MET A 58 -25.05 6.72 -7.04
CA MET A 58 -24.50 8.06 -7.24
C MET A 58 -23.92 8.27 -8.65
N GLY A 59 -24.01 7.29 -9.54
CA GLY A 59 -23.41 7.34 -10.87
C GLY A 59 -21.86 7.39 -10.87
N LEU A 60 -21.24 6.97 -9.75
CA LEU A 60 -19.79 7.04 -9.56
C LEU A 60 -19.10 5.80 -10.15
N LYS A 61 -17.92 5.99 -10.75
CA LYS A 61 -17.10 4.91 -11.37
C LYS A 61 -16.29 4.15 -10.33
N PHE A 62 -15.88 4.80 -9.24
CA PHE A 62 -14.97 4.25 -8.23
C PHE A 62 -15.67 3.91 -6.92
N SER A 63 -15.07 3.01 -6.13
CA SER A 63 -15.58 2.59 -4.82
C SER A 63 -15.22 3.61 -3.73
N TRP A 64 -15.79 4.82 -3.81
CA TRP A 64 -15.61 5.86 -2.80
C TRP A 64 -16.01 5.38 -1.40
N VAL A 65 -17.19 4.77 -1.29
CA VAL A 65 -17.72 4.28 -0.01
C VAL A 65 -16.77 3.24 0.59
N GLY A 66 -16.32 2.27 -0.20
CA GLY A 66 -15.38 1.25 0.27
C GLY A 66 -14.09 1.84 0.81
N LYS A 67 -13.52 2.82 0.11
CA LYS A 67 -12.32 3.53 0.56
C LYS A 67 -12.57 4.37 1.81
N ILE A 68 -13.70 5.05 1.92
CA ILE A 68 -14.07 5.83 3.12
C ILE A 68 -14.23 4.91 4.34
N LEU A 69 -14.91 3.78 4.20
CA LEU A 69 -15.08 2.82 5.30
C LEU A 69 -13.73 2.22 5.74
N SER A 70 -12.87 1.85 4.79
CA SER A 70 -11.49 1.42 5.05
C SER A 70 -10.69 2.49 5.80
N LEU A 71 -10.80 3.76 5.37
CA LEU A 71 -10.17 4.90 6.05
C LEU A 71 -10.67 5.05 7.50
N LEU A 72 -11.97 5.00 7.71
CA LEU A 72 -12.57 5.12 9.04
C LEU A 72 -12.13 3.98 9.96
N MET A 73 -12.08 2.74 9.47
CA MET A 73 -11.54 1.60 10.23
C MET A 73 -10.08 1.84 10.61
N SER A 74 -9.25 2.24 9.66
CA SER A 74 -7.82 2.52 9.91
C SER A 74 -7.62 3.64 10.92
N LEU A 75 -8.36 4.74 10.81
CA LEU A 75 -8.32 5.85 11.76
C LEU A 75 -8.79 5.41 13.14
N THR A 76 -9.85 4.60 13.24
CA THR A 76 -10.32 4.06 14.53
C THR A 76 -9.22 3.27 15.23
N ILE A 77 -8.52 2.39 14.51
CA ILE A 77 -7.38 1.64 15.07
C ILE A 77 -6.25 2.58 15.50
N ILE A 78 -5.89 3.55 14.67
CA ILE A 78 -4.82 4.52 14.97
C ILE A 78 -5.16 5.34 16.24
N TYR A 79 -6.40 5.75 16.42
CA TYR A 79 -6.81 6.51 17.60
C TYR A 79 -6.99 5.63 18.84
N ALA A 80 -7.29 4.34 18.68
CA ALA A 80 -7.38 3.38 19.78
C ALA A 80 -6.02 2.99 20.39
N VAL A 81 -4.91 3.11 19.63
CA VAL A 81 -3.58 2.80 20.16
C VAL A 81 -2.93 3.99 20.86
N SER A 82 -1.90 3.72 21.67
CA SER A 82 -1.16 4.74 22.41
C SER A 82 -0.48 5.77 21.47
N LYS A 83 -0.18 6.97 21.99
CA LYS A 83 0.55 8.01 21.25
C LYS A 83 1.91 7.52 20.71
N SER A 84 2.62 6.67 21.48
CA SER A 84 3.88 6.06 21.02
C SER A 84 3.65 5.17 19.81
N ASN A 85 2.65 4.28 19.84
CA ASN A 85 2.30 3.41 18.72
C ASN A 85 1.86 4.21 17.50
N ARG A 86 1.12 5.33 17.68
CA ARG A 86 0.78 6.24 16.56
C ARG A 86 2.01 6.80 15.87
N GLN A 87 3.04 7.16 16.61
CA GLN A 87 4.32 7.62 16.06
C GLN A 87 5.03 6.49 15.29
N GLU A 88 5.04 5.27 15.81
CA GLU A 88 5.61 4.11 15.12
C GLU A 88 4.84 3.77 13.83
N ILE A 89 3.51 3.85 13.83
CA ILE A 89 2.66 3.75 12.64
C ILE A 89 3.06 4.83 11.61
N GLY A 90 3.66 5.93 12.05
CA GLY A 90 3.99 7.10 11.24
C GLY A 90 2.86 8.13 11.17
N PHE A 91 1.82 7.97 11.99
CA PHE A 91 0.75 8.95 12.12
C PHE A 91 1.21 10.09 13.04
N THR A 92 2.09 10.91 12.48
CA THR A 92 2.76 12.02 13.15
C THR A 92 3.24 13.05 12.12
N THR A 93 3.41 14.30 12.54
CA THR A 93 4.06 15.34 11.72
C THR A 93 5.58 15.34 11.86
N LYS A 94 6.13 14.60 12.84
CA LYS A 94 7.58 14.51 13.04
C LYS A 94 8.23 13.74 11.89
N THR A 95 9.41 14.22 11.49
CA THR A 95 10.23 13.57 10.47
C THR A 95 11.52 13.01 11.07
N ASN A 96 12.15 12.09 10.37
CA ASN A 96 13.53 11.73 10.60
C ASN A 96 14.47 12.92 10.32
N ALA A 97 15.76 12.75 10.55
CA ALA A 97 16.74 13.79 10.27
C ALA A 97 16.67 14.27 8.81
N LYS A 98 16.85 15.56 8.56
CA LYS A 98 16.74 16.19 7.22
C LYS A 98 17.50 15.42 6.14
N LYS A 99 18.73 14.95 6.45
CA LYS A 99 19.54 14.14 5.52
C LYS A 99 18.82 12.86 5.09
N GLN A 100 18.14 12.18 6.02
CA GLN A 100 17.40 10.95 5.72
C GLN A 100 16.18 11.25 4.84
N VAL A 101 15.41 12.29 5.17
CA VAL A 101 14.27 12.73 4.34
C VAL A 101 14.72 13.03 2.91
N ILE A 102 15.83 13.76 2.75
CA ILE A 102 16.38 14.08 1.41
C ILE A 102 16.75 12.78 0.66
N ILE A 103 17.40 11.80 1.31
CA ILE A 103 17.72 10.52 0.68
C ILE A 103 16.45 9.80 0.21
N GLY A 104 15.40 9.75 1.05
CA GLY A 104 14.11 9.17 0.69
C GLY A 104 13.46 9.85 -0.50
N LEU A 105 13.48 11.19 -0.53
CA LEU A 105 12.96 11.98 -1.64
C LEU A 105 13.75 11.76 -2.95
N LEU A 106 15.08 11.76 -2.88
CA LEU A 106 15.92 11.49 -4.06
C LEU A 106 15.65 10.09 -4.63
N PHE A 107 15.51 9.10 -3.77
CA PHE A 107 15.16 7.75 -4.17
C PHE A 107 13.78 7.71 -4.83
N PHE A 108 12.77 8.34 -4.21
CA PHE A 108 11.42 8.42 -4.75
C PHE A 108 11.37 9.14 -6.10
N PHE A 109 11.99 10.31 -6.23
CA PHE A 109 12.01 11.06 -7.48
C PHE A 109 12.79 10.34 -8.59
N GLY A 110 13.86 9.61 -8.25
CA GLY A 110 14.55 8.75 -9.21
C GLY A 110 13.63 7.66 -9.78
N PHE A 111 12.86 6.98 -8.91
CA PHE A 111 11.85 6.02 -9.36
C PHE A 111 10.71 6.68 -10.14
N LEU A 112 10.23 7.84 -9.68
CA LEU A 112 9.16 8.58 -10.35
C LEU A 112 9.56 8.99 -11.78
N PHE A 113 10.79 9.41 -11.96
CA PHE A 113 11.34 9.75 -13.27
C PHE A 113 11.40 8.52 -14.20
N PHE A 114 11.91 7.41 -13.70
CA PHE A 114 11.90 6.13 -14.43
C PHE A 114 10.47 5.70 -14.79
N ASP A 115 9.56 5.75 -13.82
CA ASP A 115 8.14 5.42 -13.97
C ASP A 115 7.46 6.27 -15.05
N LEU A 116 7.74 7.57 -15.05
CA LEU A 116 7.23 8.50 -16.05
C LEU A 116 7.66 8.10 -17.47
N ILE A 117 8.97 7.88 -17.68
CA ILE A 117 9.50 7.48 -19.00
C ILE A 117 8.86 6.17 -19.45
N PHE A 118 8.84 5.16 -18.55
CA PHE A 118 8.29 3.85 -18.84
C PHE A 118 6.82 3.93 -19.26
N LYS A 119 6.00 4.71 -18.54
CA LYS A 119 4.58 4.88 -18.84
C LYS A 119 4.32 5.74 -20.07
N MET A 120 5.15 6.76 -20.32
CA MET A 120 5.07 7.54 -21.56
C MET A 120 5.25 6.69 -22.81
N ILE A 121 6.02 5.61 -22.71
CA ILE A 121 6.26 4.65 -23.81
C ILE A 121 5.12 3.62 -23.91
N LEU A 122 4.66 3.08 -22.79
CA LEU A 122 3.82 1.89 -22.76
C LEU A 122 2.32 2.16 -22.60
N PHE A 123 1.93 3.29 -21.99
CA PHE A 123 0.51 3.53 -21.72
C PHE A 123 -0.23 4.00 -22.97
N PRO A 124 -1.46 3.50 -23.20
CA PRO A 124 -2.34 4.06 -24.21
C PRO A 124 -2.67 5.51 -23.85
N LYS A 125 -2.69 6.36 -24.89
CA LYS A 125 -2.93 7.79 -24.82
C LYS A 125 -4.23 8.16 -25.52
N GLY A 126 -4.61 9.45 -25.44
CA GLY A 126 -5.80 9.98 -26.12
C GLY A 126 -7.11 9.72 -25.37
N GLY A 127 -7.06 9.44 -24.07
CA GLY A 127 -8.23 9.38 -23.21
C GLY A 127 -8.84 10.75 -22.93
N ALA A 128 -10.13 10.79 -22.59
CA ALA A 128 -10.79 12.02 -22.18
C ALA A 128 -10.47 12.37 -20.73
N PHE A 129 -10.42 13.65 -20.41
CA PHE A 129 -10.36 14.13 -19.04
C PHE A 129 -11.63 13.73 -18.28
N ASP A 130 -11.46 13.17 -17.09
CA ASP A 130 -12.55 12.77 -16.21
C ASP A 130 -12.30 13.27 -14.79
N LEU A 131 -13.12 14.20 -14.34
CA LEU A 131 -12.96 14.85 -13.04
C LEU A 131 -13.03 13.85 -11.86
N GLU A 132 -13.93 12.86 -11.94
CA GLU A 132 -14.04 11.85 -10.89
C GLU A 132 -12.75 11.02 -10.78
N THR A 133 -12.19 10.60 -11.91
CA THR A 133 -10.91 9.88 -11.95
C THR A 133 -9.81 10.70 -11.28
N PHE A 134 -9.67 11.98 -11.62
CA PHE A 134 -8.66 12.84 -11.00
C PHE A 134 -8.89 13.03 -9.51
N ALA A 135 -10.12 13.34 -9.09
CA ALA A 135 -10.46 13.55 -7.69
C ALA A 135 -10.20 12.28 -6.86
N PHE A 136 -10.60 11.11 -7.37
CA PHE A 136 -10.37 9.85 -6.71
C PHE A 136 -8.88 9.52 -6.61
N GLN A 137 -8.15 9.57 -7.72
CA GLN A 137 -6.73 9.22 -7.79
C GLN A 137 -5.84 10.19 -7.00
N ALA A 138 -6.23 11.45 -6.89
CA ALA A 138 -5.51 12.45 -6.13
C ALA A 138 -5.69 12.34 -4.60
N THR A 139 -6.65 11.54 -4.13
CA THR A 139 -7.06 11.56 -2.71
C THR A 139 -7.06 10.18 -2.06
N LEU A 140 -8.13 9.42 -2.27
CA LEU A 140 -8.44 8.24 -1.46
C LEU A 140 -7.48 7.07 -1.61
N PRO A 141 -6.99 6.66 -2.81
CA PRO A 141 -6.09 5.53 -2.91
C PRO A 141 -4.83 5.71 -2.06
N GLY A 142 -4.09 6.79 -2.26
CA GLY A 142 -2.88 7.04 -1.48
C GLY A 142 -3.16 7.19 0.02
N LEU A 143 -4.25 7.86 0.40
CA LEU A 143 -4.60 8.01 1.81
C LEU A 143 -4.93 6.66 2.47
N THR A 144 -5.81 5.87 1.88
CA THR A 144 -6.25 4.60 2.47
C THR A 144 -5.18 3.52 2.40
N GLU A 145 -4.53 3.36 1.25
CA GLU A 145 -3.56 2.30 1.04
C GLU A 145 -2.26 2.54 1.80
N GLU A 146 -1.81 3.80 1.93
CA GLU A 146 -0.62 4.07 2.73
C GLU A 146 -0.88 3.91 4.23
N LEU A 147 -2.07 4.26 4.73
CA LEU A 147 -2.44 3.95 6.10
C LEU A 147 -2.47 2.43 6.33
N ALA A 148 -3.03 1.67 5.39
CA ALA A 148 -3.15 0.23 5.50
C ALA A 148 -1.79 -0.48 5.40
N PHE A 149 -1.03 -0.24 4.34
CA PHE A 149 0.21 -0.97 4.07
C PHE A 149 1.41 -0.39 4.83
N ARG A 150 1.69 0.92 4.71
CA ARG A 150 2.90 1.57 5.26
C ARG A 150 2.69 2.14 6.66
N GLY A 151 1.43 2.25 7.10
CA GLY A 151 1.06 2.58 8.46
C GLY A 151 0.88 1.33 9.32
N ILE A 152 -0.36 0.88 9.45
CA ILE A 152 -0.76 -0.18 10.37
C ILE A 152 -0.12 -1.52 9.99
N GLY A 153 -0.16 -1.91 8.72
CA GLY A 153 0.38 -3.19 8.25
C GLY A 153 1.87 -3.33 8.53
N LEU A 154 2.66 -2.33 8.13
CA LEU A 154 4.10 -2.33 8.38
C LEU A 154 4.40 -2.32 9.89
N TRP A 155 3.72 -1.50 10.68
CA TRP A 155 3.88 -1.45 12.12
C TRP A 155 3.61 -2.80 12.80
N LEU A 156 2.52 -3.48 12.46
CA LEU A 156 2.17 -4.80 13.02
C LEU A 156 3.23 -5.84 12.65
N LEU A 157 3.68 -5.84 11.39
CA LEU A 157 4.72 -6.78 10.94
C LEU A 157 6.10 -6.47 11.55
N GLU A 158 6.46 -5.20 11.80
CA GLU A 158 7.69 -4.84 12.50
C GLU A 158 7.64 -5.16 14.00
N LYS A 159 6.45 -5.21 14.62
CA LYS A 159 6.27 -5.77 15.98
C LYS A 159 6.42 -7.29 16.02
N ALA A 160 5.94 -7.98 14.97
CA ALA A 160 6.09 -9.42 14.83
C ALA A 160 7.53 -9.84 14.48
N PHE A 161 8.17 -9.09 13.59
CA PHE A 161 9.52 -9.32 13.04
C PHE A 161 10.34 -8.04 13.14
N PRO A 162 11.04 -7.79 14.25
CA PRO A 162 11.81 -6.56 14.46
C PRO A 162 12.80 -6.29 13.30
N PRO A 163 12.87 -5.06 12.79
CA PRO A 163 13.78 -4.71 11.71
C PRO A 163 15.23 -4.81 12.16
N LYS A 164 16.09 -5.47 11.33
CA LYS A 164 17.51 -5.69 11.68
C LYS A 164 18.51 -5.21 10.64
N TRP A 165 18.09 -4.97 9.40
CA TRP A 165 19.01 -4.48 8.35
C TRP A 165 19.04 -2.96 8.40
N THR A 166 20.23 -2.39 8.45
CA THR A 166 20.39 -0.93 8.48
C THR A 166 20.97 -0.42 7.16
N PHE A 167 20.28 0.53 6.54
CA PHE A 167 20.78 1.25 5.37
C PHE A 167 20.67 2.75 5.60
N LYS A 168 21.80 3.46 5.51
CA LYS A 168 21.89 4.92 5.75
C LYS A 168 21.23 5.39 7.07
N GLY A 169 21.34 4.57 8.13
CA GLY A 169 20.79 4.84 9.44
C GLY A 169 19.30 4.51 9.61
N ILE A 170 18.66 3.97 8.60
CA ILE A 170 17.26 3.52 8.63
C ILE A 170 17.21 2.00 8.71
N LYS A 171 16.39 1.48 9.63
CA LYS A 171 16.21 0.04 9.82
C LYS A 171 15.12 -0.50 8.90
N PHE A 172 15.42 -1.61 8.23
CA PHE A 172 14.52 -2.41 7.40
C PHE A 172 14.43 -3.83 7.94
N GLY A 173 13.39 -4.55 7.57
CA GLY A 173 13.19 -5.94 7.99
C GLY A 173 12.17 -6.65 7.13
N TRP A 174 11.80 -7.85 7.56
CA TRP A 174 10.84 -8.71 6.86
C TRP A 174 9.49 -8.04 6.64
N GLY A 175 9.00 -7.26 7.62
CA GLY A 175 7.75 -6.51 7.48
C GLY A 175 7.73 -5.59 6.27
N PHE A 176 8.84 -4.89 6.00
CA PHE A 176 8.98 -4.04 4.82
C PHE A 176 8.89 -4.85 3.51
N ILE A 177 9.56 -6.01 3.45
CA ILE A 177 9.50 -6.91 2.27
C ILE A 177 8.07 -7.41 2.08
N MET A 178 7.42 -7.88 3.16
CA MET A 178 6.07 -8.42 3.11
C MET A 178 5.05 -7.41 2.58
N VAL A 179 5.01 -6.18 3.11
CA VAL A 179 4.06 -5.17 2.63
C VAL A 179 4.36 -4.73 1.19
N THR A 180 5.64 -4.72 0.80
CA THR A 180 6.07 -4.37 -0.57
C THR A 180 5.56 -5.40 -1.58
N VAL A 181 5.78 -6.68 -1.30
CA VAL A 181 5.32 -7.79 -2.17
C VAL A 181 3.79 -7.89 -2.16
N LEU A 182 3.17 -7.83 -0.97
CA LEU A 182 1.72 -7.94 -0.82
C LEU A 182 0.97 -6.86 -1.61
N PHE A 183 1.53 -5.65 -1.69
CA PHE A 183 0.96 -4.57 -2.49
C PHE A 183 0.90 -4.94 -3.98
N GLY A 184 1.97 -5.52 -4.53
CA GLY A 184 1.98 -6.01 -5.91
C GLY A 184 1.01 -7.17 -6.13
N LEU A 185 0.96 -8.14 -5.19
CA LEU A 185 0.02 -9.26 -5.25
C LEU A 185 -1.44 -8.78 -5.25
N ALA A 186 -1.77 -7.79 -4.41
CA ALA A 186 -3.12 -7.24 -4.32
C ALA A 186 -3.60 -6.57 -5.62
N HIS A 187 -2.69 -6.20 -6.50
CA HIS A 187 -3.00 -5.56 -7.78
C HIS A 187 -2.90 -6.49 -8.99
N GLY A 188 -2.14 -7.58 -8.89
CA GLY A 188 -1.88 -8.46 -10.04
C GLY A 188 -2.33 -9.91 -9.86
N VAL A 189 -2.89 -10.29 -8.70
CA VAL A 189 -3.44 -11.64 -8.47
C VAL A 189 -4.92 -11.53 -8.15
N PHE A 190 -5.76 -12.20 -8.90
CA PHE A 190 -7.20 -12.20 -8.64
C PHE A 190 -7.88 -13.51 -9.05
N LEU A 191 -8.89 -13.89 -8.28
CA LEU A 191 -9.78 -14.99 -8.59
C LEU A 191 -10.99 -14.45 -9.35
N THR A 192 -11.21 -15.00 -10.53
CA THR A 192 -12.38 -14.64 -11.37
C THR A 192 -13.68 -15.19 -10.77
N ALA A 193 -14.82 -14.78 -11.33
CA ALA A 193 -16.12 -15.35 -10.96
C ALA A 193 -16.21 -16.87 -11.27
N ASN A 194 -15.49 -17.34 -12.26
CA ASN A 194 -15.42 -18.74 -12.66
C ASN A 194 -14.37 -19.54 -11.85
N HIS A 195 -13.89 -18.99 -10.73
CA HIS A 195 -12.86 -19.59 -9.88
C HIS A 195 -11.51 -19.85 -10.56
N GLU A 196 -11.21 -19.15 -11.67
CA GLU A 196 -9.90 -19.17 -12.29
C GLU A 196 -8.96 -18.19 -11.60
N LEU A 197 -7.79 -18.67 -11.19
CA LEU A 197 -6.74 -17.83 -10.61
C LEU A 197 -5.92 -17.19 -11.75
N LYS A 198 -5.89 -15.86 -11.79
CA LYS A 198 -5.15 -15.09 -12.79
C LYS A 198 -3.99 -14.33 -12.14
N PHE A 199 -2.84 -14.35 -12.82
CA PHE A 199 -1.62 -13.66 -12.43
C PHE A 199 -1.23 -12.69 -13.55
N ASP A 200 -1.24 -11.40 -13.23
CA ASP A 200 -0.57 -10.38 -14.03
C ASP A 200 0.84 -10.15 -13.48
N LEU A 201 1.79 -10.96 -13.94
CA LEU A 201 3.17 -10.92 -13.45
C LEU A 201 3.84 -9.56 -13.71
N ILE A 202 3.51 -8.89 -14.81
CA ILE A 202 4.04 -7.56 -15.12
C ILE A 202 3.58 -6.57 -14.05
N THR A 203 2.29 -6.55 -13.76
CA THR A 203 1.71 -5.69 -12.71
C THR A 203 2.29 -6.03 -11.34
N ILE A 204 2.40 -7.32 -10.98
CA ILE A 204 2.95 -7.76 -9.69
C ILE A 204 4.39 -7.24 -9.52
N VAL A 205 5.26 -7.53 -10.48
CA VAL A 205 6.67 -7.15 -10.42
C VAL A 205 6.84 -5.63 -10.45
N TYR A 206 6.15 -4.96 -11.37
CA TYR A 206 6.22 -3.52 -11.53
C TYR A 206 5.73 -2.79 -10.27
N LEU A 207 4.54 -3.13 -9.75
CA LEU A 207 4.02 -2.46 -8.56
C LEU A 207 4.80 -2.82 -7.30
N SER A 208 5.36 -4.03 -7.18
CA SER A 208 6.22 -4.36 -6.04
C SER A 208 7.54 -3.60 -6.09
N LEU A 209 8.26 -3.64 -7.23
CA LEU A 209 9.64 -3.13 -7.33
C LEU A 209 9.70 -1.61 -7.60
N ILE A 210 8.71 -1.03 -8.25
CA ILE A 210 8.72 0.39 -8.61
C ILE A 210 7.86 1.19 -7.62
N SER A 211 6.54 1.04 -7.71
CA SER A 211 5.62 1.85 -6.92
C SER A 211 5.74 1.57 -5.42
N SER A 212 5.52 0.31 -5.02
CA SER A 212 5.48 -0.09 -3.60
C SER A 212 6.84 0.11 -2.91
N LEU A 213 7.94 -0.27 -3.57
CA LEU A 213 9.28 -0.09 -3.02
C LEU A 213 9.63 1.38 -2.84
N SER A 214 9.36 2.23 -3.86
CA SER A 214 9.69 3.65 -3.81
C SER A 214 8.93 4.40 -2.72
N VAL A 215 7.63 4.17 -2.62
CA VAL A 215 6.78 4.77 -1.59
C VAL A 215 7.11 4.20 -0.20
N GLY A 216 7.41 2.90 -0.10
CA GLY A 216 7.86 2.26 1.13
C GLY A 216 9.21 2.81 1.63
N VAL A 217 10.19 3.02 0.74
CA VAL A 217 11.45 3.68 1.08
C VAL A 217 11.19 5.11 1.56
N LEU A 218 10.35 5.87 0.85
CA LEU A 218 9.95 7.22 1.24
C LEU A 218 9.34 7.23 2.65
N ARG A 219 8.45 6.28 2.98
CA ARG A 219 7.89 6.08 4.33
C ARG A 219 8.96 5.86 5.39
N LYS A 220 9.91 4.96 5.15
CA LYS A 220 10.97 4.62 6.11
C LYS A 220 11.93 5.79 6.33
N PHE A 221 12.34 6.47 5.27
CA PHE A 221 13.26 7.59 5.35
C PHE A 221 12.63 8.88 5.85
N SER A 222 11.35 9.14 5.58
CA SER A 222 10.65 10.31 6.14
C SER A 222 10.25 10.14 7.61
N GLY A 223 9.95 8.93 8.03
CA GLY A 223 9.48 8.63 9.40
C GLY A 223 7.98 8.84 9.61
N ASN A 224 7.24 9.37 8.64
CA ASN A 224 5.80 9.62 8.75
C ASN A 224 5.04 9.19 7.50
N LEU A 225 3.70 9.27 7.54
CA LEU A 225 2.81 8.87 6.44
C LEU A 225 2.51 10.01 5.45
N ILE A 226 2.83 11.26 5.77
CA ILE A 226 2.52 12.40 4.89
C ILE A 226 3.24 12.24 3.54
N TYR A 227 4.54 11.93 3.58
CA TYR A 227 5.34 11.78 2.37
C TYR A 227 4.90 10.62 1.47
N PRO A 228 4.70 9.39 1.97
CA PRO A 228 4.23 8.29 1.12
C PRO A 228 2.82 8.52 0.59
N ILE A 229 1.89 9.14 1.34
CA ILE A 229 0.55 9.49 0.85
C ILE A 229 0.65 10.46 -0.33
N LEU A 230 1.42 11.55 -0.18
CA LEU A 230 1.64 12.51 -1.26
C LEU A 230 2.34 11.86 -2.45
N GLY A 231 3.36 11.03 -2.20
CA GLY A 231 4.08 10.30 -3.25
C GLY A 231 3.17 9.36 -4.04
N HIS A 232 2.35 8.58 -3.37
CA HIS A 232 1.39 7.66 -3.99
C HIS A 232 0.37 8.42 -4.85
N ASN A 233 -0.24 9.47 -4.29
CA ASN A 233 -1.19 10.29 -5.03
C ASN A 233 -0.54 10.98 -6.24
N THR A 234 0.72 11.40 -6.14
CA THR A 234 1.49 11.94 -7.27
C THR A 234 1.63 10.91 -8.39
N ILE A 235 2.00 9.67 -8.07
CA ILE A 235 2.09 8.58 -9.07
C ILE A 235 0.72 8.38 -9.76
N ASN A 236 -0.36 8.37 -8.98
CA ASN A 236 -1.71 8.16 -9.50
C ASN A 236 -2.18 9.31 -10.41
N ILE A 237 -1.94 10.56 -10.01
CA ILE A 237 -2.24 11.74 -10.84
C ILE A 237 -1.43 11.69 -12.15
N MET A 238 -0.14 11.37 -12.08
CA MET A 238 0.69 11.21 -13.28
C MET A 238 0.15 10.14 -14.22
N ASN A 239 -0.30 9.01 -13.69
CA ASN A 239 -0.95 7.96 -14.49
C ASN A 239 -2.20 8.48 -15.20
N ALA A 240 -3.03 9.26 -14.50
CA ALA A 240 -4.23 9.86 -15.08
C ALA A 240 -3.87 10.88 -16.18
N ILE A 241 -2.84 11.71 -15.95
CA ILE A 241 -2.37 12.68 -16.96
C ILE A 241 -1.82 11.99 -18.20
N ILE A 242 -0.95 10.99 -18.05
CA ILE A 242 -0.33 10.29 -19.18
C ILE A 242 -1.38 9.66 -20.09
N ARG A 243 -2.49 9.18 -19.54
CA ARG A 243 -3.55 8.54 -20.32
C ARG A 243 -4.38 9.51 -21.17
N ILE A 244 -4.38 10.81 -20.86
CA ILE A 244 -5.08 11.84 -21.64
C ILE A 244 -4.17 12.57 -22.65
N LEU A 245 -2.84 12.42 -22.55
CA LEU A 245 -1.88 12.92 -23.52
C LEU A 245 -1.95 12.12 -24.82
#